data_0b9476cd649d7380901e815e399acdac
#
_entry.id   0b9476cd649d7380901e815e399acdac
#
_cell.length_a   1.000
_cell.length_b   1.000
_cell.length_c   1.000
_cell.angle_alpha   90.00
_cell.angle_beta   90.00
_cell.angle_gamma   90.00
#
_symmetry.space_group_name_H-M   'P 1'
#
loop_
_entity.id
_entity.type
_entity.pdbx_description
1 polymer ?
#
loop_
_entity_poly.entity_id
_entity_poly.type
_entity_poly.pdbx_seq_one_letter_code
_entity_poly.pdbx_strand_id
1 'polypeptide(L)'
;MKHTLPACLAAALAEIPDAALCVAYSGGPDSTALLHALAQLPAARARGLRALHVDHGLHADSVAWAEHCRRFCAELELPCQVVRVRVETHRGAGMEAAARHARYEAFAAQLRGGETLLLAHHRDDQAETVLLKLLRGAGPEGLGGMRERRPLGAGTLWRPLLHDITRAQLHDYIVVHGLPCIDDPSNADTRLARNQLRHQILPRLAAHWPQAADSILHSATLSRAAADALRTHWLAAFDALHDTANGSLDAPGWLALAPALREPLLDHWLHECGLSAPTTAQRAQVERQCAARPGQSPCIRWPGAELHVWKGRLWARTPRPTIDPSWQAHWRGEPLALPDGGQLTMDNEHARLPAPLNVRLRRGGERIRPAGDAHTRELRDLFQQAALPPWQRLACPLLYEDDTLVAVADRWCSARGRQLFAAAGSQPRWQAGA
;
A
#
# COMPACT_ATOMS: atom_id res chain seq x y z
N MET A 1 -2.22 6.06 42.74
CA MET A 1 -1.28 4.92 42.73
C MET A 1 -0.69 4.83 41.35
N LYS A 2 0.65 4.89 41.17
CA LYS A 2 1.28 4.64 39.89
C LYS A 2 1.06 3.15 39.56
N HIS A 3 0.23 2.87 38.54
CA HIS A 3 0.03 1.52 38.07
C HIS A 3 1.37 0.97 37.55
N THR A 4 1.77 -0.21 38.05
CA THR A 4 2.98 -0.89 37.54
C THR A 4 2.71 -1.39 36.12
N LEU A 5 3.76 -1.54 35.29
CA LEU A 5 3.64 -2.03 33.92
C LEU A 5 2.82 -3.34 33.81
N PRO A 6 3.06 -4.38 34.69
CA PRO A 6 2.23 -5.59 34.68
C PRO A 6 0.75 -5.32 35.02
N ALA A 7 0.45 -4.39 35.93
CA ALA A 7 -0.94 -4.09 36.30
C ALA A 7 -1.68 -3.38 35.13
N CYS A 8 -1.03 -2.47 34.44
CA CYS A 8 -1.58 -1.83 33.22
C CYS A 8 -1.86 -2.87 32.13
N LEU A 9 -0.92 -3.79 31.90
CA LEU A 9 -1.08 -4.84 30.87
C LEU A 9 -2.17 -5.85 31.29
N ALA A 10 -2.29 -6.20 32.54
CA ALA A 10 -3.36 -7.10 33.05
C ALA A 10 -4.75 -6.48 32.81
N ALA A 11 -4.91 -5.20 33.14
CA ALA A 11 -6.15 -4.46 32.86
C ALA A 11 -6.46 -4.42 31.37
N ALA A 12 -5.48 -4.05 30.53
CA ALA A 12 -5.66 -3.96 29.08
C ALA A 12 -5.97 -5.35 28.44
N LEU A 13 -5.38 -6.43 28.94
CA LEU A 13 -5.68 -7.80 28.48
C LEU A 13 -7.12 -8.22 28.78
N ALA A 14 -7.72 -7.73 29.87
CA ALA A 14 -9.09 -8.05 30.20
C ALA A 14 -10.12 -7.42 29.24
N GLU A 15 -9.73 -6.37 28.52
CA GLU A 15 -10.60 -5.64 27.59
C GLU A 15 -10.55 -6.17 26.15
N ILE A 16 -9.66 -7.13 25.86
CA ILE A 16 -9.52 -7.68 24.50
C ILE A 16 -10.07 -9.11 24.42
N PRO A 17 -10.53 -9.55 23.24
CA PRO A 17 -10.93 -10.93 23.01
C PRO A 17 -9.84 -11.94 23.43
N ASP A 18 -10.28 -13.12 23.86
CA ASP A 18 -9.36 -14.20 24.23
C ASP A 18 -8.72 -14.80 22.95
N ALA A 19 -7.56 -14.27 22.60
CA ALA A 19 -6.80 -14.65 21.42
C ALA A 19 -5.35 -14.99 21.80
N ALA A 20 -4.70 -15.84 21.03
CA ALA A 20 -3.27 -16.12 21.18
C ALA A 20 -2.44 -14.84 21.01
N LEU A 21 -1.35 -14.72 21.77
CA LEU A 21 -0.53 -13.52 21.86
C LEU A 21 0.85 -13.74 21.24
N CYS A 22 1.25 -12.82 20.36
CA CYS A 22 2.57 -12.79 19.75
C CYS A 22 3.22 -11.43 20.01
N VAL A 23 4.36 -11.38 20.69
CA VAL A 23 5.11 -10.12 20.89
C VAL A 23 6.11 -9.93 19.77
N ALA A 24 6.05 -8.80 19.07
CA ALA A 24 7.11 -8.37 18.15
C ALA A 24 8.33 -7.97 18.98
N TYR A 25 9.29 -8.88 19.09
CA TYR A 25 10.43 -8.76 19.97
C TYR A 25 11.70 -8.39 19.19
N SER A 26 12.20 -7.17 19.41
CA SER A 26 13.44 -6.70 18.79
C SER A 26 14.70 -6.91 19.64
N GLY A 27 14.55 -7.23 20.92
CA GLY A 27 15.62 -7.29 21.91
C GLY A 27 15.96 -5.93 22.54
N GLY A 28 15.45 -4.82 21.98
CA GLY A 28 15.61 -3.50 22.58
C GLY A 28 14.77 -3.31 23.86
N PRO A 29 15.05 -2.25 24.66
CA PRO A 29 14.49 -2.10 26.01
C PRO A 29 12.96 -2.12 26.04
N ASP A 30 12.28 -1.40 25.14
CA ASP A 30 10.82 -1.31 25.18
C ASP A 30 10.16 -2.67 24.92
N SER A 31 10.65 -3.42 23.93
CA SER A 31 10.11 -4.74 23.61
C SER A 31 10.48 -5.81 24.66
N THR A 32 11.63 -5.66 25.32
CA THR A 32 12.05 -6.53 26.43
C THR A 32 11.18 -6.31 27.65
N ALA A 33 10.89 -5.04 28.00
CA ALA A 33 9.97 -4.72 29.10
C ALA A 33 8.57 -5.26 28.84
N LEU A 34 8.03 -5.10 27.63
CA LEU A 34 6.71 -5.63 27.25
C LEU A 34 6.66 -7.16 27.35
N LEU A 35 7.63 -7.85 26.75
CA LEU A 35 7.67 -9.32 26.74
C LEU A 35 7.81 -9.89 28.16
N HIS A 36 8.74 -9.35 28.96
CA HIS A 36 8.95 -9.78 30.33
C HIS A 36 7.71 -9.54 31.19
N ALA A 37 7.11 -8.35 31.13
CA ALA A 37 5.92 -8.03 31.89
C ALA A 37 4.73 -8.95 31.56
N LEU A 38 4.52 -9.28 30.27
CA LEU A 38 3.50 -10.24 29.83
C LEU A 38 3.81 -11.66 30.31
N ALA A 39 5.08 -12.07 30.28
CA ALA A 39 5.50 -13.39 30.78
C ALA A 39 5.22 -13.59 32.27
N GLN A 40 5.13 -12.52 33.06
CA GLN A 40 4.75 -12.59 34.50
C GLN A 40 3.24 -12.71 34.71
N LEU A 41 2.41 -12.55 33.67
CA LEU A 41 0.96 -12.60 33.75
C LEU A 41 0.44 -14.00 33.38
N PRO A 42 -0.16 -14.76 34.33
CA PRO A 42 -0.75 -16.08 34.05
C PRO A 42 -1.77 -16.02 32.89
N ALA A 43 -2.58 -14.96 32.84
CA ALA A 43 -3.57 -14.76 31.78
C ALA A 43 -2.94 -14.62 30.37
N ALA A 44 -1.76 -13.98 30.27
CA ALA A 44 -1.06 -13.88 28.99
C ALA A 44 -0.44 -15.24 28.58
N ARG A 45 0.15 -15.96 29.52
CA ARG A 45 0.69 -17.32 29.28
C ARG A 45 -0.40 -18.30 28.86
N ALA A 46 -1.55 -18.27 29.53
CA ALA A 46 -2.69 -19.14 29.20
C ALA A 46 -3.21 -18.94 27.76
N ARG A 47 -3.03 -17.74 27.20
CA ARG A 47 -3.35 -17.43 25.79
C ARG A 47 -2.29 -17.88 24.77
N GLY A 48 -1.26 -18.65 25.22
CA GLY A 48 -0.21 -19.13 24.32
C GLY A 48 0.75 -18.02 23.85
N LEU A 49 1.28 -17.24 24.81
CA LEU A 49 2.24 -16.16 24.58
C LEU A 49 3.50 -16.67 23.89
N ARG A 50 3.90 -16.04 22.79
CA ARG A 50 5.14 -16.30 22.06
C ARG A 50 5.81 -15.00 21.60
N ALA A 51 7.07 -15.06 21.20
CA ALA A 51 7.83 -13.95 20.61
C ALA A 51 8.10 -14.18 19.11
N LEU A 52 8.11 -13.08 18.36
CA LEU A 52 8.49 -13.06 16.96
C LEU A 52 9.56 -11.98 16.73
N HIS A 53 10.78 -12.42 16.38
CA HIS A 53 11.88 -11.54 16.02
C HIS A 53 12.05 -11.50 14.51
N VAL A 54 12.17 -10.29 13.92
CA VAL A 54 12.43 -10.10 12.50
C VAL A 54 13.86 -9.59 12.31
N ASP A 55 14.70 -10.43 11.74
CA ASP A 55 16.08 -10.11 11.36
C ASP A 55 16.12 -9.50 9.94
N HIS A 56 16.48 -8.23 9.86
CA HIS A 56 16.60 -7.50 8.59
C HIS A 56 17.95 -7.72 7.89
N GLY A 57 18.95 -8.29 8.58
CA GLY A 57 20.30 -8.48 8.05
C GLY A 57 21.04 -7.18 7.68
N LEU A 58 20.61 -6.02 8.21
CA LEU A 58 21.19 -4.72 7.87
C LEU A 58 22.38 -4.34 8.75
N HIS A 59 22.56 -4.99 9.90
CA HIS A 59 23.65 -4.75 10.82
C HIS A 59 24.55 -5.99 10.92
N ALA A 60 25.85 -5.79 11.14
CA ALA A 60 26.81 -6.88 11.29
C ALA A 60 26.44 -7.82 12.45
N ASP A 61 25.88 -7.27 13.54
CA ASP A 61 25.51 -8.00 14.75
C ASP A 61 24.09 -8.62 14.70
N SER A 62 23.40 -8.56 13.56
CA SER A 62 22.01 -9.05 13.46
C SER A 62 21.83 -10.50 13.89
N VAL A 63 22.84 -11.35 13.61
CA VAL A 63 22.87 -12.76 14.04
C VAL A 63 23.00 -12.87 15.57
N ALA A 64 23.87 -12.07 16.17
CA ALA A 64 24.06 -12.03 17.62
C ALA A 64 22.78 -11.53 18.34
N TRP A 65 22.10 -10.55 17.73
CA TRP A 65 20.82 -10.03 18.23
C TRP A 65 19.70 -11.09 18.17
N ALA A 66 19.62 -11.83 17.09
CA ALA A 66 18.67 -12.93 16.97
C ALA A 66 18.92 -14.02 18.04
N GLU A 67 20.20 -14.34 18.31
CA GLU A 67 20.57 -15.31 19.34
C GLU A 67 20.28 -14.80 20.75
N HIS A 68 20.53 -13.50 21.02
CA HIS A 68 20.10 -12.85 22.28
C HIS A 68 18.60 -13.00 22.48
N CYS A 69 17.79 -12.74 21.43
CA CYS A 69 16.34 -12.87 21.50
C CYS A 69 15.89 -14.31 21.83
N ARG A 70 16.51 -15.32 21.21
CA ARG A 70 16.20 -16.73 21.51
C ARG A 70 16.54 -17.09 22.93
N ARG A 71 17.73 -16.72 23.42
CA ARG A 71 18.19 -17.00 24.78
C ARG A 71 17.29 -16.36 25.82
N PHE A 72 16.96 -15.07 25.69
CA PHE A 72 16.07 -14.40 26.61
C PHE A 72 14.66 -15.01 26.64
N CYS A 73 14.13 -15.40 25.49
CA CYS A 73 12.85 -16.11 25.45
C CYS A 73 12.92 -17.50 26.11
N ALA A 74 14.05 -18.22 25.95
CA ALA A 74 14.26 -19.51 26.62
C ALA A 74 14.32 -19.36 28.15
N GLU A 75 14.96 -18.31 28.65
CA GLU A 75 14.98 -17.98 30.10
C GLU A 75 13.56 -17.69 30.64
N LEU A 76 12.67 -17.16 29.82
CA LEU A 76 11.27 -16.92 30.12
C LEU A 76 10.36 -18.14 29.85
N GLU A 77 10.90 -19.25 29.34
CA GLU A 77 10.15 -20.43 28.90
C GLU A 77 9.09 -20.11 27.83
N LEU A 78 9.42 -19.19 26.90
CA LEU A 78 8.53 -18.77 25.84
C LEU A 78 9.06 -19.20 24.45
N PRO A 79 8.18 -19.66 23.54
CA PRO A 79 8.57 -19.90 22.15
C PRO A 79 9.04 -18.60 21.48
N CYS A 80 10.19 -18.66 20.80
CA CYS A 80 10.73 -17.55 20.00
C CYS A 80 10.89 -17.98 18.55
N GLN A 81 10.17 -17.33 17.67
CA GLN A 81 10.34 -17.49 16.22
C GLN A 81 11.21 -16.35 15.67
N VAL A 82 12.26 -16.70 14.93
CA VAL A 82 13.12 -15.74 14.23
C VAL A 82 12.88 -15.88 12.74
N VAL A 83 12.56 -14.76 12.09
CA VAL A 83 12.32 -14.70 10.65
C VAL A 83 13.30 -13.71 10.02
N ARG A 84 14.06 -14.20 9.06
CA ARG A 84 14.98 -13.35 8.29
C ARG A 84 14.27 -12.81 7.06
N VAL A 85 14.37 -11.50 6.84
CA VAL A 85 13.79 -10.82 5.69
C VAL A 85 14.86 -10.19 4.81
N ARG A 86 14.56 -10.06 3.52
CA ARG A 86 15.37 -9.25 2.60
C ARG A 86 14.73 -7.89 2.49
N VAL A 87 15.53 -6.84 2.70
CA VAL A 87 15.07 -5.45 2.53
C VAL A 87 15.35 -5.02 1.11
N GLU A 88 14.31 -4.95 0.29
CA GLU A 88 14.40 -4.45 -1.08
C GLU A 88 14.16 -2.95 -1.08
N THR A 89 15.15 -2.17 -1.51
CA THR A 89 15.00 -0.73 -1.67
C THR A 89 14.39 -0.41 -3.03
N HIS A 90 13.14 0.02 -3.04
CA HIS A 90 12.54 0.58 -4.24
C HIS A 90 13.02 2.02 -4.46
N ARG A 91 13.23 2.42 -5.72
CA ARG A 91 13.66 3.78 -6.08
C ARG A 91 12.71 4.81 -5.45
N GLY A 92 13.24 5.64 -4.54
CA GLY A 92 12.53 6.74 -3.88
C GLY A 92 12.06 6.47 -2.43
N ALA A 93 12.11 5.23 -1.92
CA ALA A 93 11.88 4.93 -0.51
C ALA A 93 13.22 4.85 0.24
N GLY A 94 13.35 5.57 1.36
CA GLY A 94 14.54 5.46 2.23
C GLY A 94 14.65 4.06 2.84
N MET A 95 15.88 3.65 3.21
CA MET A 95 16.17 2.34 3.81
C MET A 95 15.29 2.03 5.03
N GLU A 96 15.03 3.03 5.88
CA GLU A 96 14.17 2.88 7.06
C GLU A 96 12.72 2.50 6.68
N ALA A 97 12.17 3.14 5.64
CA ALA A 97 10.82 2.85 5.16
C ALA A 97 10.73 1.45 4.55
N ALA A 98 11.75 1.04 3.79
CA ALA A 98 11.83 -0.30 3.19
C ALA A 98 11.96 -1.38 4.27
N ALA A 99 12.83 -1.19 5.26
CA ALA A 99 12.98 -2.11 6.40
C ALA A 99 11.69 -2.22 7.22
N ARG A 100 11.02 -1.08 7.44
CA ARG A 100 9.71 -1.07 8.11
C ARG A 100 8.66 -1.85 7.31
N HIS A 101 8.60 -1.68 6.00
CA HIS A 101 7.67 -2.40 5.13
C HIS A 101 7.90 -3.91 5.22
N ALA A 102 9.13 -4.37 4.95
CA ALA A 102 9.51 -5.79 5.04
C ALA A 102 9.19 -6.41 6.40
N ARG A 103 9.37 -5.66 7.50
CA ARG A 103 9.00 -6.10 8.84
C ARG A 103 7.49 -6.32 9.00
N TYR A 104 6.67 -5.40 8.51
CA TYR A 104 5.21 -5.54 8.62
C TYR A 104 4.67 -6.66 7.73
N GLU A 105 5.27 -6.89 6.56
CA GLU A 105 4.95 -8.03 5.70
C GLU A 105 5.29 -9.36 6.40
N ALA A 106 6.49 -9.44 7.03
CA ALA A 106 6.87 -10.60 7.82
C ALA A 106 5.90 -10.85 8.98
N PHE A 107 5.50 -9.81 9.70
CA PHE A 107 4.51 -9.93 10.75
C PHE A 107 3.18 -10.47 10.22
N ALA A 108 2.67 -9.91 9.14
CA ALA A 108 1.41 -10.34 8.53
C ALA A 108 1.45 -11.81 8.07
N ALA A 109 2.58 -12.24 7.50
CA ALA A 109 2.78 -13.60 7.03
C ALA A 109 2.94 -14.64 8.15
N GLN A 110 3.43 -14.23 9.32
CA GLN A 110 3.71 -15.13 10.46
C GLN A 110 2.61 -15.18 11.51
N LEU A 111 1.62 -14.29 11.42
CA LEU A 111 0.47 -14.32 12.33
C LEU A 111 -0.47 -15.48 11.99
N ARG A 112 -0.85 -16.21 13.02
CA ARG A 112 -1.87 -17.26 12.95
C ARG A 112 -3.26 -16.63 12.89
N GLY A 113 -4.24 -17.40 12.40
CA GLY A 113 -5.62 -16.91 12.34
C GLY A 113 -6.14 -16.48 13.72
N GLY A 114 -6.60 -15.23 13.83
CA GLY A 114 -7.11 -14.65 15.07
C GLY A 114 -6.06 -14.24 16.10
N GLU A 115 -4.75 -14.46 15.86
CA GLU A 115 -3.68 -14.11 16.80
C GLU A 115 -3.51 -12.59 16.92
N THR A 116 -3.14 -12.09 18.10
CA THR A 116 -2.86 -10.68 18.35
C THR A 116 -1.35 -10.44 18.43
N LEU A 117 -0.82 -9.59 17.53
CA LEU A 117 0.55 -9.12 17.55
C LEU A 117 0.68 -7.87 18.44
N LEU A 118 1.49 -7.97 19.48
CA LEU A 118 1.76 -6.85 20.38
C LEU A 118 3.05 -6.13 19.99
N LEU A 119 2.95 -4.81 19.87
CA LEU A 119 4.09 -3.91 19.65
C LEU A 119 4.32 -3.02 20.88
N ALA A 120 5.58 -2.84 21.24
CA ALA A 120 5.99 -2.03 22.40
C ALA A 120 5.98 -0.51 22.14
N HIS A 121 5.24 -0.03 21.13
CA HIS A 121 5.09 1.41 20.93
C HIS A 121 4.39 2.04 22.15
N HIS A 122 4.95 3.09 22.67
CA HIS A 122 4.54 3.73 23.88
C HIS A 122 4.15 5.21 23.64
N ARG A 123 3.80 5.91 24.70
CA ARG A 123 3.26 7.27 24.67
C ARG A 123 4.20 8.27 23.96
N ASP A 124 5.51 8.21 24.23
CA ASP A 124 6.49 9.10 23.59
C ASP A 124 6.59 8.82 22.08
N ASP A 125 6.54 7.55 21.65
CA ASP A 125 6.49 7.20 20.23
C ASP A 125 5.27 7.79 19.52
N GLN A 126 4.15 7.88 20.21
CA GLN A 126 2.94 8.50 19.68
C GLN A 126 3.14 10.00 19.47
N ALA A 127 3.71 10.71 20.46
CA ALA A 127 4.01 12.13 20.32
C ALA A 127 5.00 12.40 19.17
N GLU A 128 6.08 11.59 19.06
CA GLU A 128 7.03 11.65 17.93
C GLU A 128 6.30 11.46 16.59
N THR A 129 5.38 10.48 16.52
CA THR A 129 4.64 10.17 15.30
C THR A 129 3.70 11.30 14.89
N VAL A 130 3.00 11.91 15.85
CA VAL A 130 2.11 13.04 15.61
C VAL A 130 2.89 14.24 15.07
N LEU A 131 4.02 14.59 15.71
CA LEU A 131 4.86 15.67 15.23
C LEU A 131 5.43 15.42 13.83
N LEU A 132 5.91 14.20 13.54
CA LEU A 132 6.39 13.86 12.20
C LEU A 132 5.30 14.02 11.15
N LYS A 133 4.08 13.65 11.47
CA LYS A 133 2.94 13.76 10.56
C LYS A 133 2.50 15.23 10.39
N LEU A 134 2.52 16.02 11.46
CA LEU A 134 2.25 17.45 11.41
C LEU A 134 3.25 18.19 10.50
N LEU A 135 4.54 17.91 10.65
CA LEU A 135 5.61 18.49 9.83
C LEU A 135 5.53 18.09 8.35
N ARG A 136 4.82 17.02 8.04
CA ARG A 136 4.55 16.57 6.67
C ARG A 136 3.20 17.06 6.12
N GLY A 137 2.48 17.89 6.86
CA GLY A 137 1.20 18.44 6.44
C GLY A 137 0.05 17.43 6.46
N ALA A 138 0.09 16.45 7.37
CA ALA A 138 -0.99 15.44 7.45
C ALA A 138 -2.30 16.05 7.91
N GLY A 139 -3.42 15.58 7.33
CA GLY A 139 -4.78 15.89 7.76
C GLY A 139 -5.20 15.16 9.05
N PRO A 140 -6.48 15.28 9.46
CA PRO A 140 -6.97 14.75 10.75
C PRO A 140 -6.67 13.26 10.97
N GLU A 141 -6.84 12.39 9.96
CA GLU A 141 -6.51 10.95 10.05
C GLU A 141 -5.03 10.74 10.41
N GLY A 142 -4.15 11.48 9.74
CA GLY A 142 -2.72 11.43 10.01
C GLY A 142 -2.37 11.97 11.39
N LEU A 143 -2.90 13.13 11.78
CA LEU A 143 -2.68 13.77 13.07
C LEU A 143 -3.21 12.94 14.25
N GLY A 144 -4.18 12.05 14.02
CA GLY A 144 -4.61 11.05 14.99
C GLY A 144 -3.49 10.06 15.42
N GLY A 145 -2.31 10.12 14.83
CA GLY A 145 -1.17 9.30 15.20
C GLY A 145 -1.30 7.82 14.82
N MET A 146 -0.73 6.95 15.61
CA MET A 146 -0.88 5.49 15.46
C MET A 146 -2.21 5.06 16.07
N ARG A 147 -2.91 4.14 15.40
CA ARG A 147 -4.07 3.46 16.00
C ARG A 147 -3.59 2.42 17.02
N GLU A 148 -4.26 2.35 18.13
CA GLU A 148 -3.97 1.36 19.18
C GLU A 148 -4.12 -0.06 18.62
N ARG A 149 -5.22 -0.31 17.90
CA ARG A 149 -5.52 -1.61 17.26
C ARG A 149 -5.80 -1.43 15.78
N ARG A 150 -5.41 -2.42 15.00
CA ARG A 150 -5.78 -2.51 13.58
C ARG A 150 -5.64 -3.94 13.06
N PRO A 151 -6.36 -4.32 12.01
CA PRO A 151 -6.12 -5.58 11.32
C PRO A 151 -4.67 -5.69 10.78
N LEU A 152 -4.12 -6.90 10.79
CA LEU A 152 -2.83 -7.21 10.19
C LEU A 152 -2.80 -8.68 9.74
N GLY A 153 -2.72 -8.93 8.44
CA GLY A 153 -2.78 -10.29 7.91
C GLY A 153 -4.03 -11.03 8.39
N ALA A 154 -3.85 -12.24 8.90
CA ALA A 154 -4.93 -13.06 9.46
C ALA A 154 -5.29 -12.75 10.92
N GLY A 155 -4.67 -11.73 11.53
CA GLY A 155 -4.84 -11.37 12.93
C GLY A 155 -5.02 -9.88 13.19
N THR A 156 -4.69 -9.47 14.39
CA THR A 156 -4.80 -8.07 14.85
C THR A 156 -3.47 -7.59 15.40
N LEU A 157 -3.10 -6.35 15.05
CA LEU A 157 -1.98 -5.64 15.65
C LEU A 157 -2.50 -4.77 16.81
N TRP A 158 -1.83 -4.84 17.96
CA TRP A 158 -2.17 -4.07 19.15
C TRP A 158 -0.94 -3.40 19.78
N ARG A 159 -1.12 -2.21 20.32
CA ARG A 159 -0.11 -1.39 21.00
C ARG A 159 -0.59 -1.07 22.42
N PRO A 160 -0.45 -1.98 23.38
CA PRO A 160 -1.03 -1.82 24.72
C PRO A 160 -0.42 -0.69 25.53
N LEU A 161 0.75 -0.19 25.15
CA LEU A 161 1.50 0.85 25.88
C LEU A 161 1.29 2.27 25.32
N LEU A 162 0.52 2.38 24.22
CA LEU A 162 0.50 3.57 23.36
C LEU A 162 0.03 4.84 24.07
N HIS A 163 -0.86 4.73 25.05
CA HIS A 163 -1.51 5.87 25.68
C HIS A 163 -0.98 6.16 27.10
N ASP A 164 -0.64 5.12 27.84
CA ASP A 164 -0.46 5.24 29.30
C ASP A 164 0.99 5.12 29.76
N ILE A 165 1.85 4.43 28.98
CA ILE A 165 3.19 4.09 29.41
C ILE A 165 4.22 4.98 28.69
N THR A 166 5.09 5.62 29.48
CA THR A 166 6.19 6.43 28.99
C THR A 166 7.46 5.60 28.80
N ARG A 167 8.39 6.10 27.99
CA ARG A 167 9.74 5.52 27.86
C ARG A 167 10.47 5.45 29.21
N ALA A 168 10.35 6.47 30.04
CA ALA A 168 10.98 6.49 31.36
C ALA A 168 10.49 5.32 32.22
N GLN A 169 9.19 5.06 32.23
CA GLN A 169 8.62 3.92 32.97
C GLN A 169 9.10 2.56 32.45
N LEU A 170 9.29 2.42 31.13
CA LEU A 170 9.87 1.19 30.55
C LEU A 170 11.33 1.03 30.95
N HIS A 171 12.10 2.11 30.88
CA HIS A 171 13.50 2.10 31.32
C HIS A 171 13.62 1.75 32.82
N ASP A 172 12.82 2.39 33.68
CA ASP A 172 12.79 2.06 35.11
C ASP A 172 12.47 0.59 35.35
N TYR A 173 11.51 0.04 34.59
CA TYR A 173 11.16 -1.38 34.67
C TYR A 173 12.35 -2.29 34.31
N ILE A 174 13.08 -1.98 33.23
CA ILE A 174 14.28 -2.71 32.81
C ILE A 174 15.34 -2.67 33.91
N VAL A 175 15.61 -1.50 34.50
CA VAL A 175 16.62 -1.33 35.54
C VAL A 175 16.24 -2.11 36.82
N VAL A 176 14.99 -1.98 37.26
CA VAL A 176 14.50 -2.67 38.48
C VAL A 176 14.60 -4.19 38.38
N HIS A 177 14.35 -4.72 37.16
CA HIS A 177 14.38 -6.18 36.94
C HIS A 177 15.73 -6.70 36.41
N GLY A 178 16.73 -5.81 36.17
CA GLY A 178 18.05 -6.19 35.68
C GLY A 178 18.02 -6.88 34.30
N LEU A 179 17.10 -6.46 33.42
CA LEU A 179 16.85 -7.17 32.15
C LEU A 179 17.93 -6.83 31.10
N PRO A 180 18.50 -7.86 30.45
CA PRO A 180 19.45 -7.66 29.38
C PRO A 180 18.77 -7.13 28.11
N CYS A 181 19.31 -6.06 27.51
CA CYS A 181 18.77 -5.45 26.29
C CYS A 181 19.85 -5.24 25.24
N ILE A 182 19.44 -5.27 23.99
CA ILE A 182 20.27 -4.87 22.85
C ILE A 182 20.27 -3.35 22.78
N ASP A 183 21.48 -2.77 22.73
CA ASP A 183 21.67 -1.36 22.38
C ASP A 183 22.00 -1.25 20.89
N ASP A 184 21.05 -0.77 20.11
CA ASP A 184 21.23 -0.56 18.68
C ASP A 184 21.81 0.85 18.44
N PRO A 185 23.04 0.98 17.92
CA PRO A 185 23.69 2.27 17.67
C PRO A 185 22.88 3.21 16.77
N SER A 186 22.01 2.67 15.92
CA SER A 186 21.15 3.48 15.03
C SER A 186 20.16 4.36 15.82
N ASN A 187 19.85 4.01 17.07
CA ASN A 187 18.96 4.81 17.94
C ASN A 187 19.57 6.18 18.32
N ALA A 188 20.89 6.33 18.24
CA ALA A 188 21.57 7.58 18.51
C ALA A 188 21.77 8.46 17.27
N ASP A 189 21.50 7.96 16.06
CA ASP A 189 21.73 8.69 14.82
C ASP A 189 20.69 9.80 14.59
N THR A 190 21.06 11.04 14.93
CA THR A 190 20.16 12.22 14.80
C THR A 190 19.94 12.68 13.36
N ARG A 191 20.57 12.07 12.35
CA ARG A 191 20.23 12.30 10.94
C ARG A 191 18.86 11.72 10.62
N LEU A 192 18.40 10.73 11.38
CA LEU A 192 17.06 10.20 11.30
C LEU A 192 16.06 11.16 11.95
N ALA A 193 15.05 11.57 11.20
CA ALA A 193 14.07 12.58 11.64
C ALA A 193 13.40 12.25 12.98
N ARG A 194 13.16 10.96 13.24
CA ARG A 194 12.56 10.50 14.50
C ARG A 194 13.52 10.69 15.68
N ASN A 195 14.78 10.33 15.52
CA ASN A 195 15.80 10.53 16.56
C ASN A 195 16.08 12.00 16.82
N GLN A 196 16.05 12.84 15.75
CA GLN A 196 16.15 14.28 15.91
C GLN A 196 15.01 14.84 16.77
N LEU A 197 13.76 14.43 16.52
CA LEU A 197 12.63 14.83 17.37
C LEU A 197 12.84 14.38 18.81
N ARG A 198 13.22 13.13 19.02
CA ARG A 198 13.43 12.50 20.33
C ARG A 198 14.50 13.17 21.16
N HIS A 199 15.66 13.42 20.56
CA HIS A 199 16.84 13.86 21.30
C HIS A 199 17.03 15.37 21.32
N GLN A 200 16.46 16.10 20.36
CA GLN A 200 16.71 17.53 20.23
C GLN A 200 15.45 18.40 20.35
N ILE A 201 14.34 18.01 19.79
CA ILE A 201 13.14 18.87 19.69
C ILE A 201 12.22 18.69 20.89
N LEU A 202 11.78 17.46 21.20
CA LEU A 202 10.87 17.18 22.31
C LEU A 202 11.44 17.64 23.66
N PRO A 203 12.74 17.43 23.99
CA PRO A 203 13.31 17.96 25.23
C PRO A 203 13.28 19.49 25.31
N ARG A 204 13.53 20.18 24.20
CA ARG A 204 13.44 21.66 24.15
C ARG A 204 12.00 22.15 24.31
N LEU A 205 11.04 21.47 23.71
CA LEU A 205 9.63 21.77 23.92
C LEU A 205 9.23 21.57 25.39
N ALA A 206 9.63 20.47 26.00
CA ALA A 206 9.32 20.17 27.39
C ALA A 206 9.96 21.16 28.38
N ALA A 207 11.12 21.72 28.05
CA ALA A 207 11.79 22.75 28.88
C ALA A 207 10.97 24.05 28.99
N HIS A 208 10.25 24.44 27.92
CA HIS A 208 9.40 25.63 27.90
C HIS A 208 7.92 25.30 28.20
N TRP A 209 7.45 24.16 27.76
CA TRP A 209 6.09 23.65 27.94
C TRP A 209 6.15 22.25 28.54
N PRO A 210 6.19 22.11 29.86
CA PRO A 210 6.33 20.79 30.52
C PRO A 210 5.26 19.77 30.11
N GLN A 211 4.09 20.24 29.69
CA GLN A 211 2.96 19.41 29.24
C GLN A 211 2.90 19.27 27.69
N ALA A 212 3.97 19.59 26.95
CA ALA A 212 3.96 19.56 25.49
C ALA A 212 3.52 18.19 24.94
N ALA A 213 4.05 17.10 25.49
CA ALA A 213 3.69 15.75 25.06
C ALA A 213 2.19 15.47 25.30
N ASP A 214 1.65 15.87 26.45
CA ASP A 214 0.22 15.70 26.79
C ASP A 214 -0.67 16.49 25.83
N SER A 215 -0.31 17.73 25.53
CA SER A 215 -1.05 18.59 24.60
C SER A 215 -1.02 18.03 23.18
N ILE A 216 0.11 17.50 22.71
CA ILE A 216 0.24 16.82 21.42
C ILE A 216 -0.68 15.60 21.35
N LEU A 217 -0.67 14.77 22.38
CA LEU A 217 -1.48 13.56 22.44
C LEU A 217 -2.98 13.87 22.54
N HIS A 218 -3.35 14.90 23.31
CA HIS A 218 -4.73 15.37 23.37
C HIS A 218 -5.23 15.85 21.99
N SER A 219 -4.43 16.65 21.29
CA SER A 219 -4.73 17.09 19.93
C SER A 219 -4.86 15.93 18.96
N ALA A 220 -4.02 14.88 19.12
CA ALA A 220 -4.11 13.66 18.33
C ALA A 220 -5.41 12.90 18.60
N THR A 221 -5.84 12.82 19.86
CA THR A 221 -7.13 12.19 20.24
C THR A 221 -8.31 12.92 19.60
N LEU A 222 -8.33 14.25 19.65
CA LEU A 222 -9.38 15.04 19.01
C LEU A 222 -9.38 14.90 17.48
N SER A 223 -8.19 14.92 16.88
CA SER A 223 -8.04 14.69 15.44
C SER A 223 -8.53 13.29 15.03
N ARG A 224 -8.23 12.27 15.83
CA ARG A 224 -8.72 10.91 15.62
C ARG A 224 -10.24 10.84 15.69
N ALA A 225 -10.85 11.43 16.73
CA ALA A 225 -12.29 11.47 16.88
C ALA A 225 -12.98 12.17 15.70
N ALA A 226 -12.41 13.30 15.24
CA ALA A 226 -12.92 14.00 14.06
C ALA A 226 -12.80 13.15 12.79
N ALA A 227 -11.67 12.47 12.56
CA ALA A 227 -11.48 11.60 11.41
C ALA A 227 -12.45 10.40 11.44
N ASP A 228 -12.64 9.78 12.60
CA ASP A 228 -13.54 8.63 12.75
C ASP A 228 -15.02 9.08 12.56
N ALA A 229 -15.41 10.27 13.00
CA ALA A 229 -16.74 10.85 12.73
C ALA A 229 -16.98 11.08 11.24
N LEU A 230 -15.99 11.58 10.51
CA LEU A 230 -16.08 11.79 9.07
C LEU A 230 -16.07 10.49 8.26
N ARG A 231 -15.52 9.41 8.83
CA ARG A 231 -15.33 8.14 8.12
C ARG A 231 -16.62 7.54 7.61
N THR A 232 -17.68 7.52 8.40
CA THR A 232 -18.99 6.99 7.99
C THR A 232 -19.51 7.73 6.77
N HIS A 233 -19.33 9.05 6.72
CA HIS A 233 -19.82 9.89 5.63
C HIS A 233 -19.05 9.68 4.34
N TRP A 234 -17.73 9.66 4.38
CA TRP A 234 -16.95 9.46 3.15
C TRP A 234 -16.97 8.01 2.67
N LEU A 235 -17.15 6.99 3.55
CA LEU A 235 -17.36 5.60 3.14
C LEU A 235 -18.69 5.47 2.39
N ALA A 236 -19.78 6.01 2.91
CA ALA A 236 -21.07 6.01 2.21
C ALA A 236 -21.00 6.72 0.85
N ALA A 237 -20.23 7.83 0.77
CA ALA A 237 -19.98 8.51 -0.49
C ALA A 237 -19.13 7.66 -1.44
N PHE A 238 -18.14 6.93 -0.94
CA PHE A 238 -17.31 6.03 -1.73
C PHE A 238 -18.15 4.92 -2.37
N ASP A 239 -18.99 4.25 -1.59
CA ASP A 239 -19.88 3.19 -2.10
C ASP A 239 -20.81 3.70 -3.21
N ALA A 240 -21.26 4.96 -3.11
CA ALA A 240 -22.13 5.58 -4.11
C ALA A 240 -21.39 6.01 -5.39
N LEU A 241 -20.14 6.38 -5.31
CA LEU A 241 -19.36 6.96 -6.41
C LEU A 241 -18.43 5.94 -7.10
N HIS A 242 -18.07 4.85 -6.41
CA HIS A 242 -17.18 3.81 -6.92
C HIS A 242 -17.94 2.83 -7.81
N ASP A 243 -17.45 2.62 -9.01
CA ASP A 243 -17.96 1.61 -9.93
C ASP A 243 -17.13 0.32 -9.77
N THR A 244 -17.69 -0.65 -9.07
CA THR A 244 -17.03 -1.94 -8.79
C THR A 244 -16.77 -2.77 -10.04
N ALA A 245 -17.51 -2.56 -11.13
CA ALA A 245 -17.34 -3.30 -12.38
C ALA A 245 -16.05 -2.93 -13.12
N ASN A 246 -15.59 -1.69 -12.99
CA ASN A 246 -14.42 -1.20 -13.69
C ASN A 246 -13.38 -0.50 -12.79
N GLY A 247 -13.64 -0.42 -11.48
CA GLY A 247 -12.75 0.14 -10.48
C GLY A 247 -12.61 1.67 -10.53
N SER A 248 -13.42 2.39 -11.32
CA SER A 248 -13.32 3.84 -11.47
C SER A 248 -14.18 4.61 -10.46
N LEU A 249 -13.83 5.88 -10.21
CA LEU A 249 -14.56 6.77 -9.31
C LEU A 249 -15.26 7.88 -10.10
N ASP A 250 -16.51 8.23 -9.74
CA ASP A 250 -17.25 9.34 -10.37
C ASP A 250 -16.63 10.70 -10.03
N ALA A 251 -16.09 11.40 -11.03
CA ALA A 251 -15.33 12.64 -10.81
C ALA A 251 -16.23 13.83 -10.43
N PRO A 252 -17.35 14.09 -11.11
CA PRO A 252 -18.32 15.14 -10.71
C PRO A 252 -18.86 14.93 -9.30
N GLY A 253 -19.30 13.72 -8.97
CA GLY A 253 -19.81 13.39 -7.64
C GLY A 253 -18.75 13.57 -6.56
N TRP A 254 -17.50 13.15 -6.82
CA TRP A 254 -16.39 13.39 -5.90
C TRP A 254 -16.11 14.88 -5.69
N LEU A 255 -16.10 15.69 -6.76
CA LEU A 255 -15.94 17.15 -6.67
C LEU A 255 -17.10 17.85 -5.91
N ALA A 256 -18.29 17.28 -5.96
CA ALA A 256 -19.46 17.84 -5.25
C ALA A 256 -19.43 17.58 -3.74
N LEU A 257 -18.57 16.67 -3.26
CA LEU A 257 -18.42 16.42 -1.83
C LEU A 257 -17.84 17.64 -1.11
N ALA A 258 -18.14 17.77 0.18
CA ALA A 258 -17.45 18.73 1.04
C ALA A 258 -15.93 18.45 1.03
N PRO A 259 -15.06 19.49 1.02
CA PRO A 259 -13.61 19.31 0.94
C PRO A 259 -13.03 18.32 1.97
N ALA A 260 -13.59 18.31 3.20
CA ALA A 260 -13.18 17.41 4.26
C ALA A 260 -13.41 15.91 3.96
N LEU A 261 -14.27 15.58 2.99
CA LEU A 261 -14.56 14.20 2.58
C LEU A 261 -13.78 13.77 1.34
N ARG A 262 -13.35 14.73 0.50
CA ARG A 262 -12.68 14.42 -0.79
C ARG A 262 -11.33 13.73 -0.59
N GLU A 263 -10.49 14.28 0.29
CA GLU A 263 -9.13 13.76 0.53
C GLU A 263 -9.15 12.35 1.11
N PRO A 264 -9.86 12.07 2.23
CA PRO A 264 -9.87 10.72 2.80
C PRO A 264 -10.53 9.68 1.89
N LEU A 265 -11.55 10.05 1.10
CA LEU A 265 -12.14 9.16 0.12
C LEU A 265 -11.16 8.83 -1.01
N LEU A 266 -10.46 9.83 -1.56
CA LEU A 266 -9.47 9.62 -2.61
C LEU A 266 -8.33 8.73 -2.13
N ASP A 267 -7.82 8.97 -0.92
CA ASP A 267 -6.74 8.18 -0.32
C ASP A 267 -7.17 6.73 -0.06
N HIS A 268 -8.40 6.52 0.40
CA HIS A 268 -8.97 5.20 0.60
C HIS A 268 -9.06 4.43 -0.72
N TRP A 269 -9.65 5.05 -1.75
CA TRP A 269 -9.75 4.43 -3.08
C TRP A 269 -8.40 4.06 -3.68
N LEU A 270 -7.40 4.96 -3.60
CA LEU A 270 -6.05 4.69 -4.07
C LEU A 270 -5.39 3.55 -3.28
N HIS A 271 -5.61 3.50 -1.97
CA HIS A 271 -5.10 2.42 -1.13
C HIS A 271 -5.72 1.07 -1.49
N GLU A 272 -7.02 1.01 -1.77
CA GLU A 272 -7.70 -0.19 -2.27
C GLU A 272 -7.14 -0.66 -3.62
N CYS A 273 -6.72 0.30 -4.47
CA CYS A 273 -6.01 0.02 -5.71
C CYS A 273 -4.54 -0.40 -5.51
N GLY A 274 -4.02 -0.46 -4.27
CA GLY A 274 -2.60 -0.74 -3.98
C GLY A 274 -1.64 0.40 -4.36
N LEU A 275 -2.14 1.63 -4.49
CA LEU A 275 -1.40 2.79 -4.97
C LEU A 275 -1.04 3.76 -3.84
N SER A 276 0.07 4.50 -4.04
CA SER A 276 0.50 5.52 -3.09
C SER A 276 -0.41 6.75 -3.11
N ALA A 277 -0.62 7.36 -1.93
CA ALA A 277 -1.38 8.60 -1.82
C ALA A 277 -0.65 9.79 -2.48
N PRO A 278 -1.39 10.72 -3.13
CA PRO A 278 -0.83 11.93 -3.72
C PRO A 278 -0.45 12.96 -2.64
N THR A 279 0.50 13.83 -2.97
CA THR A 279 0.82 15.01 -2.16
C THR A 279 -0.29 16.06 -2.25
N THR A 280 -0.30 17.05 -1.36
CA THR A 280 -1.26 18.17 -1.39
C THR A 280 -1.28 18.89 -2.75
N ALA A 281 -0.11 19.11 -3.37
CA ALA A 281 -0.02 19.75 -4.68
C ALA A 281 -0.66 18.89 -5.78
N GLN A 282 -0.47 17.58 -5.73
CA GLN A 282 -1.07 16.62 -6.67
C GLN A 282 -2.58 16.50 -6.48
N ARG A 283 -3.09 16.50 -5.22
CA ARG A 283 -4.54 16.56 -4.92
C ARG A 283 -5.18 17.79 -5.53
N ALA A 284 -4.58 18.97 -5.32
CA ALA A 284 -5.06 20.21 -5.93
C ALA A 284 -5.03 20.14 -7.48
N GLN A 285 -4.07 19.42 -8.06
CA GLN A 285 -4.03 19.19 -9.51
C GLN A 285 -5.16 18.26 -9.96
N VAL A 286 -5.46 17.19 -9.22
CA VAL A 286 -6.59 16.29 -9.49
C VAL A 286 -7.90 17.08 -9.49
N GLU A 287 -8.16 17.89 -8.49
CA GLU A 287 -9.38 18.73 -8.41
C GLU A 287 -9.52 19.66 -9.62
N ARG A 288 -8.44 20.37 -9.98
CA ARG A 288 -8.44 21.25 -11.16
C ARG A 288 -8.72 20.49 -12.45
N GLN A 289 -8.13 19.30 -12.62
CA GLN A 289 -8.28 18.51 -13.83
C GLN A 289 -9.67 17.84 -13.93
N CYS A 290 -10.26 17.48 -12.80
CA CYS A 290 -11.66 17.00 -12.77
C CYS A 290 -12.66 18.09 -13.15
N ALA A 291 -12.37 19.36 -12.84
CA ALA A 291 -13.18 20.52 -13.20
C ALA A 291 -12.94 21.00 -14.65
N ALA A 292 -11.95 20.44 -15.38
CA ALA A 292 -11.60 20.85 -16.72
C ALA A 292 -12.66 20.45 -17.76
N ARG A 293 -12.61 21.11 -18.93
CA ARG A 293 -13.62 20.92 -19.99
C ARG A 293 -13.65 19.49 -20.53
N PRO A 294 -14.85 18.99 -20.93
CA PRO A 294 -14.98 17.68 -21.60
C PRO A 294 -14.11 17.59 -22.86
N GLY A 295 -13.51 16.43 -23.09
CA GLY A 295 -12.71 16.14 -24.31
C GLY A 295 -11.20 16.08 -24.10
N GLN A 296 -10.69 16.53 -22.98
CA GLN A 296 -9.32 16.26 -22.54
C GLN A 296 -9.29 15.01 -21.65
N SER A 297 -8.19 14.28 -21.70
CA SER A 297 -7.96 13.11 -20.83
C SER A 297 -6.66 13.34 -20.05
N PRO A 298 -6.68 14.26 -19.08
CA PRO A 298 -5.48 14.58 -18.31
C PRO A 298 -5.01 13.39 -17.51
N CYS A 299 -3.68 13.28 -17.37
CA CYS A 299 -3.01 12.29 -16.54
C CYS A 299 -2.14 12.99 -15.51
N ILE A 300 -2.35 12.70 -14.25
CA ILE A 300 -1.55 13.17 -13.13
C ILE A 300 -0.69 12.01 -12.65
N ARG A 301 0.63 12.24 -12.53
CA ARG A 301 1.59 11.20 -12.16
C ARG A 301 2.37 11.56 -10.90
N TRP A 302 2.62 10.54 -10.07
CA TRP A 302 3.54 10.62 -8.94
C TRP A 302 4.21 9.25 -8.71
N PRO A 303 5.25 9.16 -7.89
CA PRO A 303 5.92 7.88 -7.63
C PRO A 303 4.94 6.81 -7.15
N GLY A 304 4.85 5.72 -7.91
CA GLY A 304 3.99 4.57 -7.62
C GLY A 304 2.55 4.67 -8.10
N ALA A 305 2.10 5.80 -8.72
CA ALA A 305 0.74 5.92 -9.21
C ALA A 305 0.57 6.89 -10.38
N GLU A 306 -0.42 6.63 -11.22
CA GLU A 306 -0.96 7.59 -12.19
C GLU A 306 -2.49 7.61 -12.12
N LEU A 307 -3.06 8.80 -12.24
CA LEU A 307 -4.49 9.04 -12.20
C LEU A 307 -4.94 9.74 -13.48
N HIS A 308 -5.91 9.15 -14.16
CA HIS A 308 -6.48 9.69 -15.38
C HIS A 308 -7.89 10.20 -15.12
N VAL A 309 -8.24 11.35 -15.73
CA VAL A 309 -9.62 11.84 -15.81
C VAL A 309 -10.15 11.55 -17.21
N TRP A 310 -11.15 10.70 -17.31
CA TRP A 310 -11.71 10.33 -18.60
C TRP A 310 -13.21 10.05 -18.52
N LYS A 311 -14.00 10.69 -19.42
CA LYS A 311 -15.45 10.58 -19.49
C LYS A 311 -16.16 10.81 -18.13
N GLY A 312 -15.74 11.82 -17.38
CA GLY A 312 -16.29 12.14 -16.08
C GLY A 312 -15.93 11.16 -14.97
N ARG A 313 -14.95 10.29 -15.19
CA ARG A 313 -14.50 9.34 -14.18
C ARG A 313 -13.00 9.45 -13.92
N LEU A 314 -12.61 9.15 -12.69
CA LEU A 314 -11.21 8.98 -12.27
C LEU A 314 -10.81 7.51 -12.42
N TRP A 315 -9.61 7.30 -12.94
CA TRP A 315 -9.02 5.98 -13.17
C TRP A 315 -7.62 5.96 -12.57
N ALA A 316 -7.43 5.15 -11.55
CA ALA A 316 -6.15 5.00 -10.86
C ALA A 316 -5.41 3.76 -11.37
N ARG A 317 -4.09 3.89 -11.59
CA ARG A 317 -3.26 2.83 -12.16
C ARG A 317 -1.81 2.92 -11.68
N THR A 318 -1.11 1.79 -11.75
CA THR A 318 0.35 1.77 -11.66
C THR A 318 0.96 2.46 -12.88
N PRO A 319 1.98 3.31 -12.73
CA PRO A 319 2.67 3.93 -13.85
C PRO A 319 3.27 2.86 -14.78
N ARG A 320 2.97 2.97 -16.07
CA ARG A 320 3.50 2.06 -17.08
C ARG A 320 4.80 2.58 -17.68
N PRO A 321 5.70 1.67 -18.11
CA PRO A 321 6.83 2.03 -18.96
C PRO A 321 6.33 2.74 -20.22
N THR A 322 7.12 3.68 -20.71
CA THR A 322 6.84 4.29 -22.03
C THR A 322 6.90 3.20 -23.09
N ILE A 323 5.78 2.99 -23.77
CA ILE A 323 5.71 2.02 -24.87
C ILE A 323 6.47 2.60 -26.06
N ASP A 324 7.41 1.83 -26.62
CA ASP A 324 8.09 2.17 -27.87
C ASP A 324 7.10 2.03 -29.04
N PRO A 325 6.74 3.11 -29.75
CA PRO A 325 5.84 3.03 -30.90
C PRO A 325 6.43 2.24 -32.09
N SER A 326 7.75 2.01 -32.09
CA SER A 326 8.41 1.22 -33.15
C SER A 326 8.32 -0.29 -32.91
N TRP A 327 7.87 -0.72 -31.72
CA TRP A 327 7.76 -2.13 -31.38
C TRP A 327 6.88 -2.88 -32.38
N GLN A 328 7.38 -4.04 -32.79
CA GLN A 328 6.68 -4.98 -33.67
C GLN A 328 7.11 -6.42 -33.38
N ALA A 329 6.25 -7.37 -33.67
CA ALA A 329 6.51 -8.80 -33.51
C ALA A 329 5.80 -9.60 -34.61
N HIS A 330 6.36 -10.76 -34.98
CA HIS A 330 5.66 -11.75 -35.79
C HIS A 330 4.83 -12.65 -34.89
N TRP A 331 3.62 -12.95 -35.30
CA TRP A 331 2.69 -13.76 -34.52
C TRP A 331 1.96 -14.78 -35.38
N ARG A 332 1.95 -16.03 -34.92
CA ARG A 332 1.24 -17.15 -35.56
C ARG A 332 0.13 -17.75 -34.71
N GLY A 333 -0.21 -17.14 -33.56
CA GLY A 333 -1.26 -17.60 -32.64
C GLY A 333 -0.75 -18.10 -31.29
N GLU A 334 0.57 -18.22 -31.09
CA GLU A 334 1.17 -18.44 -29.76
C GLU A 334 0.92 -17.27 -28.82
N PRO A 335 0.92 -17.49 -27.48
CA PRO A 335 0.84 -16.41 -26.53
C PRO A 335 1.97 -15.39 -26.74
N LEU A 336 1.62 -14.15 -27.07
CA LEU A 336 2.55 -13.05 -27.32
C LEU A 336 2.43 -12.01 -26.20
N ALA A 337 3.50 -11.82 -25.42
CA ALA A 337 3.58 -10.75 -24.45
C ALA A 337 3.68 -9.38 -25.14
N LEU A 338 2.89 -8.41 -24.71
CA LEU A 338 2.87 -7.05 -25.24
C LEU A 338 3.68 -6.11 -24.34
N PRO A 339 4.21 -4.99 -24.87
CA PRO A 339 5.05 -4.05 -24.11
C PRO A 339 4.37 -3.39 -22.92
N ASP A 340 3.03 -3.41 -22.85
CA ASP A 340 2.25 -2.88 -21.75
C ASP A 340 2.02 -3.91 -20.61
N GLY A 341 2.61 -5.09 -20.70
CA GLY A 341 2.37 -6.21 -19.80
C GLY A 341 1.10 -7.01 -20.13
N GLY A 342 0.39 -6.64 -21.20
CA GLY A 342 -0.74 -7.40 -21.74
C GLY A 342 -0.31 -8.60 -22.56
N GLN A 343 -1.28 -9.33 -23.08
CA GLN A 343 -1.06 -10.52 -23.88
C GLN A 343 -2.01 -10.60 -25.08
N LEU A 344 -1.50 -11.07 -26.21
CA LEU A 344 -2.29 -11.46 -27.37
C LEU A 344 -2.22 -12.98 -27.51
N THR A 345 -3.38 -13.63 -27.59
CA THR A 345 -3.51 -15.09 -27.72
C THR A 345 -4.56 -15.43 -28.78
N MET A 346 -4.71 -16.70 -29.08
CA MET A 346 -5.89 -17.24 -29.78
C MET A 346 -6.87 -17.80 -28.74
N ASP A 347 -8.18 -17.79 -29.04
CA ASP A 347 -9.21 -18.45 -28.21
C ASP A 347 -8.91 -19.93 -27.99
N ASN A 348 -8.42 -20.62 -29.04
CA ASN A 348 -7.86 -21.95 -28.95
C ASN A 348 -6.34 -21.85 -28.95
N GLU A 349 -5.70 -22.19 -27.85
CA GLU A 349 -4.25 -22.09 -27.64
C GLU A 349 -3.42 -22.93 -28.63
N HIS A 350 -4.03 -23.99 -29.23
CA HIS A 350 -3.39 -24.85 -30.22
C HIS A 350 -3.57 -24.35 -31.65
N ALA A 351 -4.45 -23.39 -31.87
CA ALA A 351 -4.69 -22.86 -33.22
C ALA A 351 -3.46 -22.07 -33.71
N ARG A 352 -3.14 -22.24 -34.97
CA ARG A 352 -2.04 -21.49 -35.63
C ARG A 352 -2.52 -20.93 -36.95
N LEU A 353 -2.05 -19.70 -37.21
CA LEU A 353 -2.27 -19.05 -38.50
C LEU A 353 -1.44 -19.73 -39.59
N PRO A 354 -1.95 -19.83 -40.84
CA PRO A 354 -1.21 -20.40 -41.95
C PRO A 354 0.05 -19.64 -42.30
N ALA A 355 0.06 -18.30 -42.09
CA ALA A 355 1.20 -17.43 -42.24
C ALA A 355 1.29 -16.46 -41.04
N PRO A 356 2.51 -15.98 -40.68
CA PRO A 356 2.65 -15.03 -39.58
C PRO A 356 2.04 -13.68 -39.95
N LEU A 357 1.38 -13.05 -38.96
CA LEU A 357 0.98 -11.66 -39.04
C LEU A 357 2.00 -10.78 -38.32
N ASN A 358 2.21 -9.54 -38.81
CA ASN A 358 2.97 -8.54 -38.09
C ASN A 358 2.06 -7.86 -37.06
N VAL A 359 2.43 -7.95 -35.80
CA VAL A 359 1.78 -7.22 -34.70
C VAL A 359 2.53 -5.91 -34.48
N ARG A 360 1.84 -4.80 -34.60
CA ARG A 360 2.38 -3.45 -34.38
C ARG A 360 1.52 -2.70 -33.37
N LEU A 361 2.09 -1.68 -32.75
CA LEU A 361 1.33 -0.75 -31.92
C LEU A 361 0.91 0.47 -32.75
N ARG A 362 -0.06 1.21 -32.22
CA ARG A 362 -0.64 2.38 -32.87
C ARG A 362 0.38 3.49 -33.06
N ARG A 363 0.49 4.02 -34.29
CA ARG A 363 1.33 5.18 -34.65
C ARG A 363 0.52 6.42 -35.03
N GLY A 364 -0.77 6.23 -35.37
CA GLY A 364 -1.70 7.28 -35.83
C GLY A 364 -1.97 7.21 -37.31
N GLY A 365 -3.21 7.54 -37.72
CA GLY A 365 -3.61 7.53 -39.11
C GLY A 365 -4.02 6.16 -39.66
N GLU A 366 -4.01 5.11 -38.82
CA GLU A 366 -4.40 3.76 -39.24
C GLU A 366 -5.88 3.70 -39.59
N ARG A 367 -6.18 2.92 -40.63
CA ARG A 367 -7.54 2.74 -41.16
C ARG A 367 -7.82 1.25 -41.37
N ILE A 368 -9.05 0.82 -41.10
CA ILE A 368 -9.53 -0.53 -41.36
C ILE A 368 -10.93 -0.44 -41.98
N ARG A 369 -11.26 -1.41 -42.83
CA ARG A 369 -12.64 -1.67 -43.23
C ARG A 369 -13.14 -2.89 -42.52
N PRO A 370 -13.93 -2.73 -41.43
CA PRO A 370 -14.49 -3.86 -40.71
C PRO A 370 -15.34 -4.75 -41.64
N ALA A 371 -15.29 -6.05 -41.43
CA ALA A 371 -16.05 -6.97 -42.26
C ALA A 371 -17.56 -6.73 -42.07
N GLY A 372 -18.26 -6.45 -43.19
CA GLY A 372 -19.67 -6.05 -43.21
C GLY A 372 -19.90 -4.53 -43.22
N ASP A 373 -18.86 -3.70 -43.06
CA ASP A 373 -18.98 -2.26 -43.22
C ASP A 373 -18.77 -1.87 -44.69
N ALA A 374 -19.58 -0.92 -45.14
CA ALA A 374 -19.45 -0.37 -46.51
C ALA A 374 -18.20 0.51 -46.71
N HIS A 375 -17.67 1.10 -45.64
CA HIS A 375 -16.63 2.10 -45.67
C HIS A 375 -15.39 1.76 -44.84
N THR A 376 -14.24 2.27 -45.29
CA THR A 376 -12.99 2.26 -44.51
C THR A 376 -13.08 3.34 -43.44
N ARG A 377 -12.79 3.01 -42.19
CA ARG A 377 -12.87 3.90 -41.04
C ARG A 377 -11.50 4.16 -40.43
N GLU A 378 -11.32 5.32 -39.85
CA GLU A 378 -10.15 5.62 -39.02
C GLU A 378 -10.24 4.92 -37.66
N LEU A 379 -9.13 4.36 -37.19
CA LEU A 379 -9.10 3.72 -35.88
C LEU A 379 -9.43 4.70 -34.73
N ARG A 380 -9.10 5.97 -34.91
CA ARG A 380 -9.46 7.02 -33.94
C ARG A 380 -10.97 7.04 -33.67
N ASP A 381 -11.77 6.97 -34.73
CA ASP A 381 -13.22 7.06 -34.63
C ASP A 381 -13.82 5.76 -34.07
N LEU A 382 -13.29 4.61 -34.49
CA LEU A 382 -13.70 3.31 -33.95
C LEU A 382 -13.43 3.21 -32.45
N PHE A 383 -12.24 3.63 -31.98
CA PHE A 383 -11.90 3.65 -30.57
C PHE A 383 -12.76 4.64 -29.76
N GLN A 384 -13.15 5.75 -30.37
CA GLN A 384 -14.05 6.74 -29.76
C GLN A 384 -15.45 6.18 -29.58
N GLN A 385 -15.99 5.53 -30.63
CA GLN A 385 -17.31 4.89 -30.61
C GLN A 385 -17.36 3.74 -29.60
N ALA A 386 -16.30 2.90 -29.54
CA ALA A 386 -16.18 1.81 -28.60
C ALA A 386 -15.84 2.27 -27.17
N ALA A 387 -15.74 3.58 -26.94
CA ALA A 387 -15.39 4.12 -25.63
C ALA A 387 -14.10 3.53 -25.02
N LEU A 388 -13.12 3.16 -25.87
CA LEU A 388 -11.85 2.63 -25.39
C LEU A 388 -11.04 3.74 -24.72
N PRO A 389 -10.52 3.53 -23.49
CA PRO A 389 -9.73 4.53 -22.79
C PRO A 389 -8.43 4.87 -23.52
N PRO A 390 -7.94 6.12 -23.45
CA PRO A 390 -6.74 6.56 -24.20
C PRO A 390 -5.51 5.68 -23.95
N TRP A 391 -5.29 5.24 -22.74
CA TRP A 391 -4.17 4.35 -22.36
C TRP A 391 -4.26 2.95 -22.96
N GLN A 392 -5.47 2.43 -23.19
CA GLN A 392 -5.66 1.16 -23.87
C GLN A 392 -5.50 1.29 -25.38
N ARG A 393 -5.83 2.47 -25.96
CA ARG A 393 -5.68 2.69 -27.42
C ARG A 393 -4.24 2.60 -27.88
N LEU A 394 -3.29 3.03 -27.02
CA LEU A 394 -1.86 2.99 -27.33
C LEU A 394 -1.29 1.56 -27.24
N ALA A 395 -1.86 0.74 -26.37
CA ALA A 395 -1.42 -0.63 -26.13
C ALA A 395 -2.14 -1.66 -27.02
N CYS A 396 -3.21 -1.25 -27.71
CA CYS A 396 -4.03 -2.15 -28.52
C CYS A 396 -3.21 -2.72 -29.69
N PRO A 397 -3.04 -4.05 -29.81
CA PRO A 397 -2.27 -4.66 -30.88
C PRO A 397 -3.03 -4.57 -32.21
N LEU A 398 -2.29 -4.16 -33.25
CA LEU A 398 -2.75 -4.05 -34.62
C LEU A 398 -2.11 -5.16 -35.44
N LEU A 399 -2.91 -6.00 -36.07
CA LEU A 399 -2.45 -7.17 -36.81
C LEU A 399 -2.45 -6.89 -38.30
N TYR A 400 -1.27 -7.01 -38.92
CA TYR A 400 -1.03 -6.74 -40.34
C TYR A 400 -0.66 -8.01 -41.09
N GLU A 401 -1.25 -8.20 -42.27
CA GLU A 401 -0.74 -9.07 -43.30
C GLU A 401 0.06 -8.16 -44.26
N ASP A 402 1.36 -8.35 -44.31
CA ASP A 402 2.32 -7.43 -44.92
C ASP A 402 2.13 -5.99 -44.38
N ASP A 403 1.64 -5.06 -45.16
CA ASP A 403 1.34 -3.67 -44.76
C ASP A 403 -0.18 -3.39 -44.67
N THR A 404 -1.01 -4.40 -44.82
CA THR A 404 -2.46 -4.25 -44.75
C THR A 404 -2.97 -4.58 -43.36
N LEU A 405 -3.66 -3.65 -42.68
CA LEU A 405 -4.28 -3.87 -41.38
C LEU A 405 -5.48 -4.84 -41.53
N VAL A 406 -5.36 -6.04 -41.01
CA VAL A 406 -6.37 -7.10 -41.10
C VAL A 406 -7.22 -7.25 -39.85
N ALA A 407 -6.67 -6.91 -38.67
CA ALA A 407 -7.43 -6.90 -37.42
C ALA A 407 -6.87 -5.90 -36.40
N VAL A 408 -7.72 -5.49 -35.48
CA VAL A 408 -7.44 -4.61 -34.34
C VAL A 408 -7.79 -5.40 -33.06
N ALA A 409 -6.80 -6.04 -32.50
CA ALA A 409 -6.99 -6.98 -31.38
C ALA A 409 -8.14 -7.98 -31.70
N ASP A 410 -9.02 -8.18 -30.74
CA ASP A 410 -10.25 -8.96 -30.79
C ASP A 410 -11.51 -8.13 -31.15
N ARG A 411 -11.34 -6.85 -31.50
CA ARG A 411 -12.44 -5.88 -31.60
C ARG A 411 -12.94 -5.66 -33.01
N TRP A 412 -12.06 -5.48 -33.98
CA TRP A 412 -12.44 -5.26 -35.38
C TRP A 412 -11.56 -6.09 -36.29
N CYS A 413 -12.22 -6.74 -37.24
CA CYS A 413 -11.56 -7.60 -38.20
C CYS A 413 -12.04 -7.24 -39.61
N SER A 414 -11.13 -7.13 -40.57
CA SER A 414 -11.45 -6.96 -42.00
C SER A 414 -12.00 -8.27 -42.59
N ALA A 415 -12.57 -8.21 -43.80
CA ALA A 415 -13.01 -9.42 -44.51
C ALA A 415 -11.84 -10.41 -44.69
N ARG A 416 -10.62 -9.91 -45.01
CA ARG A 416 -9.41 -10.74 -45.11
C ARG A 416 -9.01 -11.36 -43.78
N GLY A 417 -8.99 -10.57 -42.69
CA GLY A 417 -8.68 -11.06 -41.35
C GLY A 417 -9.67 -12.14 -40.91
N ARG A 418 -10.97 -11.96 -41.18
CA ARG A 418 -12.00 -12.97 -40.89
C ARG A 418 -11.73 -14.31 -41.60
N GLN A 419 -11.27 -14.27 -42.87
CA GLN A 419 -10.87 -15.47 -43.60
C GLN A 419 -9.67 -16.17 -42.97
N LEU A 420 -8.63 -15.39 -42.54
CA LEU A 420 -7.44 -15.94 -41.92
C LEU A 420 -7.75 -16.62 -40.58
N PHE A 421 -8.56 -16.01 -39.74
CA PHE A 421 -8.94 -16.56 -38.45
C PHE A 421 -9.93 -17.75 -38.60
N ALA A 422 -10.82 -17.71 -39.59
CA ALA A 422 -11.70 -18.86 -39.92
C ALA A 422 -10.86 -20.04 -40.38
N ALA A 423 -9.83 -19.84 -41.22
CA ALA A 423 -8.93 -20.92 -41.64
C ALA A 423 -8.12 -21.52 -40.47
N ALA A 424 -7.80 -20.71 -39.45
CA ALA A 424 -7.17 -21.17 -38.23
C ALA A 424 -8.14 -21.81 -37.21
N GLY A 425 -9.45 -21.71 -37.44
CA GLY A 425 -10.49 -22.20 -36.53
C GLY A 425 -10.53 -21.51 -35.17
N SER A 426 -10.01 -20.29 -35.08
CA SER A 426 -9.92 -19.56 -33.81
C SER A 426 -9.85 -18.05 -34.04
N GLN A 427 -10.21 -17.24 -33.03
CA GLN A 427 -10.14 -15.79 -33.07
C GLN A 427 -9.03 -15.27 -32.16
N PRO A 428 -8.45 -14.10 -32.46
CA PRO A 428 -7.52 -13.44 -31.54
C PRO A 428 -8.25 -13.00 -30.27
N ARG A 429 -7.55 -13.03 -29.15
CA ARG A 429 -8.00 -12.52 -27.86
C ARG A 429 -6.91 -11.60 -27.29
N TRP A 430 -7.31 -10.39 -26.92
CA TRP A 430 -6.40 -9.42 -26.31
C TRP A 430 -6.77 -9.16 -24.85
N GLN A 431 -5.81 -9.40 -23.98
CA GLN A 431 -5.87 -9.00 -22.60
C GLN A 431 -4.91 -7.80 -22.41
N ALA A 432 -5.46 -6.62 -22.14
CA ALA A 432 -4.65 -5.45 -21.84
C ALA A 432 -3.89 -5.69 -20.51
N GLY A 433 -2.68 -5.17 -20.40
CA GLY A 433 -1.94 -5.20 -19.13
C GLY A 433 -2.75 -4.53 -18.02
N ALA A 434 -2.58 -4.95 -16.78
CA ALA A 434 -3.27 -4.44 -15.59
C ALA A 434 -2.90 -2.99 -15.23
#